data_8ffe2923ecb9fac4d638e6220c0ae8cc
#
_entry.id   8ffe2923ecb9fac4d638e6220c0ae8cc
#
_cell.length_a   1.000
_cell.length_b   1.000
_cell.length_c   1.000
_cell.angle_alpha   90.00
_cell.angle_beta   90.00
_cell.angle_gamma   90.00
#
_symmetry.space_group_name_H-M   'P 1'
#
loop_
_entity.id
_entity.type
_entity.pdbx_description
1 polymer ?
#
loop_
_entity_poly.entity_id
_entity_poly.type
_entity_poly.pdbx_seq_one_letter_code
_entity_poly.pdbx_strand_id
1 'polypeptide(L)'
;MIRNDLRNIAIIAHVDHGKTTLVDEMLKQGGIYRENQETVTRVMDSGDLEKERGITILAKNTAVHYKDVKINLIDTPGHADFGGEVERILKMVNGVILLVDAAEGPMPQTRFVLQRALELGHRVIIVINKIDKPDARIGEVEDEILELLIDLDATDEQLDSPMLYCSGRAGTASTSPDEEGTDLTPLFDCILDYIPAPEGDENGELQLLVSSIDYNDYVGRIGIGRIERGEIKVNQSAYLCNYHSGEKPKMIKIVSLYQIDGLLRVPVDTARMGDIVCFSGAEEITIGDTVTSLAAPEPLEFVKVSEPTLEMTFSVNDSPFAGKEGKFVTSRQLRDRLYKELLKDVSLRVEDGDTTDEFKVAGRGEMHLSILIETMRREGYEMTCSNPRVLYKEIDGVKCEPMEHVTLDVPSEYVGAVVEKLGQRKGDLLEMNPIGSRMRIEYSIPSRCLFGYRSEFLTATHGEGIMNTIFDGYQPYRGEVIMRFTGSLVASEAGETTRYGLFNTQERGNMFVGPQTPVYEGMIVGENPKNDDIAVNPCKKKQLTAIRSAGADEKLLLTPPIVFSLEEAIEFITDDELIEVTPKSIRLRKKILDTELRMKAMMKARREAAKN
;
A
#
# COMPACT_ATOMS: atom_id res chain seq x y z
N MET A 1 21.42 30.87 -5.20
CA MET A 1 20.70 31.32 -6.43
C MET A 1 19.28 30.77 -6.38
N ILE A 2 18.30 31.51 -6.87
CA ILE A 2 16.89 31.05 -6.92
C ILE A 2 16.58 30.61 -8.36
N ARG A 3 16.04 29.40 -8.53
CA ARG A 3 15.67 28.79 -9.82
C ARG A 3 14.22 29.15 -10.19
N ASN A 4 14.00 30.38 -10.68
CA ASN A 4 12.66 30.84 -11.06
C ASN A 4 12.03 30.07 -12.24
N ASP A 5 12.85 29.34 -13.01
CA ASP A 5 12.47 28.49 -14.12
C ASP A 5 11.94 27.10 -13.69
N LEU A 6 11.82 26.86 -12.37
CA LEU A 6 11.49 25.54 -11.84
C LEU A 6 10.54 25.62 -10.64
N ARG A 7 9.60 24.67 -10.53
CA ARG A 7 8.81 24.40 -9.33
C ARG A 7 8.76 22.89 -9.08
N ASN A 8 8.98 22.46 -7.84
CA ASN A 8 8.86 21.07 -7.42
C ASN A 8 7.69 20.97 -6.42
N ILE A 9 6.65 20.25 -6.77
CA ILE A 9 5.44 20.12 -5.95
C ILE A 9 5.00 18.67 -5.81
N ALA A 10 4.44 18.32 -4.66
CA ALA A 10 3.79 17.04 -4.45
C ALA A 10 2.27 17.21 -4.41
N ILE A 11 1.53 16.20 -4.84
CA ILE A 11 0.06 16.19 -4.76
C ILE A 11 -0.35 15.22 -3.68
N ILE A 12 -1.04 15.74 -2.67
CA ILE A 12 -1.62 14.99 -1.55
C ILE A 12 -3.12 14.89 -1.81
N ALA A 13 -3.64 13.68 -1.86
CA ALA A 13 -5.08 13.46 -2.04
C ALA A 13 -5.49 12.15 -1.41
N HIS A 14 -6.74 12.07 -0.96
CA HIS A 14 -7.38 10.79 -0.67
C HIS A 14 -7.68 10.03 -1.96
N VAL A 15 -7.88 8.71 -1.83
CA VAL A 15 -8.37 7.86 -2.92
C VAL A 15 -9.67 8.44 -3.45
N ASP A 16 -9.85 8.43 -4.77
CA ASP A 16 -11.02 8.93 -5.48
C ASP A 16 -11.28 10.46 -5.40
N HIS A 17 -10.47 11.27 -4.71
CA HIS A 17 -10.60 12.74 -4.75
C HIS A 17 -10.27 13.36 -6.12
N GLY A 18 -9.84 12.55 -7.09
CA GLY A 18 -9.64 12.96 -8.48
C GLY A 18 -8.23 13.42 -8.83
N LYS A 19 -7.22 12.99 -8.04
CA LYS A 19 -5.80 13.29 -8.25
C LYS A 19 -5.34 12.98 -9.68
N THR A 20 -5.54 11.75 -10.12
CA THR A 20 -5.13 11.30 -11.46
C THR A 20 -5.81 12.12 -12.56
N THR A 21 -7.12 12.40 -12.39
CA THR A 21 -7.87 13.19 -13.37
C THR A 21 -7.37 14.63 -13.46
N LEU A 22 -7.04 15.25 -12.32
CA LEU A 22 -6.48 16.61 -12.30
C LEU A 22 -5.11 16.65 -12.97
N VAL A 23 -4.22 15.69 -12.65
CA VAL A 23 -2.88 15.62 -13.26
C VAL A 23 -2.96 15.36 -14.76
N ASP A 24 -3.87 14.48 -15.21
CA ASP A 24 -4.09 14.24 -16.64
C ASP A 24 -4.50 15.53 -17.37
N GLU A 25 -5.37 16.34 -16.77
CA GLU A 25 -5.77 17.63 -17.36
C GLU A 25 -4.63 18.67 -17.29
N MET A 26 -3.83 18.70 -16.21
CA MET A 26 -2.63 19.53 -16.14
C MET A 26 -1.62 19.17 -17.25
N LEU A 27 -1.42 17.89 -17.54
CA LEU A 27 -0.56 17.40 -18.62
C LEU A 27 -1.08 17.82 -20.00
N LYS A 28 -2.40 17.77 -20.21
CA LYS A 28 -3.02 18.20 -21.48
C LYS A 28 -2.86 19.69 -21.70
N GLN A 29 -3.19 20.51 -20.71
CA GLN A 29 -3.14 21.96 -20.80
C GLN A 29 -1.71 22.52 -20.73
N GLY A 30 -0.78 21.77 -20.09
CA GLY A 30 0.66 22.06 -20.09
C GLY A 30 1.38 21.77 -21.42
N GLY A 31 0.66 21.46 -22.50
CA GLY A 31 1.20 21.40 -23.86
C GLY A 31 2.03 20.15 -24.20
N ILE A 32 1.97 19.09 -23.39
CA ILE A 32 2.75 17.85 -23.59
C ILE A 32 2.17 16.98 -24.70
N TYR A 33 0.85 17.02 -24.90
CA TYR A 33 0.18 16.25 -25.96
C TYR A 33 0.03 17.07 -27.25
N ARG A 34 0.35 16.47 -28.39
CA ARG A 34 0.02 17.05 -29.70
C ARG A 34 -1.49 16.94 -29.92
N GLU A 35 -2.10 17.93 -30.57
CA GLU A 35 -3.55 18.08 -30.80
C GLU A 35 -4.30 16.84 -31.40
N ASN A 36 -3.59 15.83 -31.87
CA ASN A 36 -4.15 14.63 -32.52
C ASN A 36 -3.72 13.31 -31.86
N GLN A 37 -3.21 13.33 -30.63
CA GLN A 37 -2.82 12.10 -29.94
C GLN A 37 -4.00 11.60 -29.09
N GLU A 38 -4.49 10.37 -29.36
CA GLU A 38 -5.47 9.72 -28.49
C GLU A 38 -4.87 9.61 -27.08
N THR A 39 -5.41 10.39 -26.14
CA THR A 39 -4.97 10.38 -24.76
C THR A 39 -5.49 9.13 -24.07
N VAL A 40 -4.58 8.29 -23.59
CA VAL A 40 -4.92 7.22 -22.65
C VAL A 40 -5.35 7.89 -21.35
N THR A 41 -6.61 7.76 -20.98
CA THR A 41 -7.12 8.26 -19.69
C THR A 41 -6.45 7.51 -18.53
N ARG A 42 -6.16 8.20 -17.42
CA ARG A 42 -5.46 7.72 -16.22
C ARG A 42 -3.99 7.36 -16.46
N VAL A 43 -3.28 8.30 -17.01
CA VAL A 43 -1.87 8.12 -17.39
C VAL A 43 -0.96 7.92 -16.17
N MET A 44 -1.28 8.51 -15.02
CA MET A 44 -0.52 8.35 -13.79
C MET A 44 -0.74 6.99 -13.13
N ASP A 45 -1.94 6.41 -13.19
CA ASP A 45 -2.23 5.07 -12.68
C ASP A 45 -1.95 4.04 -13.77
N SER A 46 -0.68 3.82 -14.11
CA SER A 46 -0.30 2.89 -15.18
C SER A 46 -0.37 1.42 -14.76
N GLY A 47 -0.40 1.12 -13.46
CA GLY A 47 -0.53 -0.23 -12.92
C GLY A 47 -1.99 -0.69 -12.92
N ASP A 48 -2.26 -1.93 -13.42
CA ASP A 48 -3.63 -2.49 -13.37
C ASP A 48 -4.13 -2.62 -11.92
N LEU A 49 -3.24 -2.90 -10.97
CA LEU A 49 -3.55 -2.97 -9.54
C LEU A 49 -3.91 -1.61 -8.94
N GLU A 50 -3.21 -0.54 -9.33
CA GLU A 50 -3.51 0.82 -8.89
C GLU A 50 -4.90 1.25 -9.39
N LYS A 51 -5.22 0.92 -10.66
CA LYS A 51 -6.54 1.20 -11.25
C LYS A 51 -7.69 0.46 -10.57
N GLU A 52 -7.49 -0.83 -10.25
CA GLU A 52 -8.51 -1.66 -9.61
C GLU A 52 -8.74 -1.27 -8.16
N ARG A 53 -7.66 -0.93 -7.44
CA ARG A 53 -7.73 -0.56 -6.02
C ARG A 53 -7.99 0.91 -5.79
N GLY A 54 -7.86 1.74 -6.84
CA GLY A 54 -7.99 3.19 -6.77
C GLY A 54 -6.89 3.88 -5.94
N ILE A 55 -5.79 3.20 -5.61
CA ILE A 55 -4.70 3.75 -4.78
C ILE A 55 -3.42 3.90 -5.58
N THR A 56 -2.66 4.95 -5.30
CA THR A 56 -1.27 5.07 -5.77
C THR A 56 -0.38 4.17 -4.90
N ILE A 57 0.31 3.22 -5.53
CA ILE A 57 1.21 2.27 -4.85
C ILE A 57 2.64 2.80 -4.89
N LEU A 58 3.07 3.31 -6.05
CA LEU A 58 4.41 3.85 -6.26
C LEU A 58 4.34 5.33 -6.61
N ALA A 59 5.22 6.11 -6.00
CA ALA A 59 5.41 7.50 -6.35
C ALA A 59 5.81 7.65 -7.82
N LYS A 60 5.15 8.53 -8.54
CA LYS A 60 5.46 8.82 -9.93
C LYS A 60 5.81 10.30 -10.09
N ASN A 61 6.87 10.52 -10.86
CA ASN A 61 7.29 11.86 -11.19
C ASN A 61 6.82 12.21 -12.61
N THR A 62 6.20 13.35 -12.75
CA THR A 62 5.85 13.93 -14.04
C THR A 62 6.25 15.40 -14.09
N ALA A 63 6.29 15.99 -15.26
CA ALA A 63 6.60 17.41 -15.40
C ALA A 63 5.68 18.05 -16.43
N VAL A 64 5.22 19.26 -16.15
CA VAL A 64 4.45 20.09 -17.08
C VAL A 64 5.18 21.39 -17.30
N HIS A 65 4.97 22.02 -18.45
CA HIS A 65 5.51 23.34 -18.76
C HIS A 65 4.37 24.36 -18.77
N TYR A 66 4.55 25.44 -18.03
CA TYR A 66 3.59 26.54 -18.04
C TYR A 66 4.35 27.85 -18.11
N LYS A 67 4.05 28.67 -19.13
CA LYS A 67 4.90 29.81 -19.51
C LYS A 67 6.35 29.29 -19.72
N ASP A 68 7.34 29.93 -19.15
CA ASP A 68 8.75 29.52 -19.23
C ASP A 68 9.20 28.72 -17.99
N VAL A 69 8.29 28.15 -17.22
CA VAL A 69 8.58 27.42 -15.99
C VAL A 69 8.24 25.95 -16.14
N LYS A 70 9.18 25.10 -15.75
CA LYS A 70 8.97 23.67 -15.59
C LYS A 70 8.41 23.38 -14.20
N ILE A 71 7.28 22.68 -14.12
CA ILE A 71 6.64 22.28 -12.88
C ILE A 71 6.77 20.76 -12.77
N ASN A 72 7.62 20.28 -11.87
CA ASN A 72 7.69 18.87 -11.51
C ASN A 72 6.57 18.54 -10.54
N LEU A 73 5.78 17.53 -10.90
CA LEU A 73 4.67 17.02 -10.10
C LEU A 73 5.05 15.62 -9.60
N ILE A 74 5.05 15.44 -8.27
CA ILE A 74 5.31 14.15 -7.66
C ILE A 74 4.02 13.63 -7.06
N ASP A 75 3.58 12.48 -7.54
CA ASP A 75 2.44 11.79 -6.98
C ASP A 75 2.82 11.09 -5.67
N THR A 76 2.06 11.33 -4.60
CA THR A 76 2.32 10.71 -3.28
C THR A 76 1.39 9.54 -3.03
N PRO A 77 1.92 8.39 -2.53
CA PRO A 77 1.07 7.34 -2.01
C PRO A 77 0.19 7.86 -0.88
N GLY A 78 -1.09 7.48 -0.87
CA GLY A 78 -2.04 7.91 0.16
C GLY A 78 -2.15 6.98 1.36
N HIS A 79 -1.52 5.79 1.34
CA HIS A 79 -1.65 4.79 2.38
C HIS A 79 -0.51 4.85 3.40
N ALA A 80 -0.83 4.65 4.68
CA ALA A 80 0.12 4.75 5.79
C ALA A 80 1.30 3.77 5.70
N ASP A 81 1.12 2.59 5.09
CA ASP A 81 2.19 1.60 4.85
C ASP A 81 3.36 2.20 4.03
N PHE A 82 3.10 3.26 3.27
CA PHE A 82 4.08 3.98 2.46
C PHE A 82 4.58 5.28 3.09
N GLY A 83 4.33 5.50 4.38
CA GLY A 83 4.67 6.75 5.08
C GLY A 83 6.12 7.20 4.92
N GLY A 84 7.08 6.27 4.96
CA GLY A 84 8.49 6.60 4.71
C GLY A 84 8.79 7.06 3.27
N GLU A 85 7.98 6.65 2.28
CA GLU A 85 8.09 7.14 0.91
C GLU A 85 7.56 8.57 0.80
N VAL A 86 6.42 8.83 1.44
CA VAL A 86 5.83 10.16 1.51
C VAL A 86 6.81 11.17 2.07
N GLU A 87 7.48 10.86 3.19
CA GLU A 87 8.43 11.78 3.82
C GLU A 87 9.65 12.06 2.92
N ARG A 88 10.14 11.06 2.21
CA ARG A 88 11.24 11.25 1.24
C ARG A 88 10.82 12.08 0.04
N ILE A 89 9.58 11.91 -0.43
CA ILE A 89 9.02 12.71 -1.52
C ILE A 89 8.89 14.17 -1.08
N LEU A 90 8.35 14.41 0.11
CA LEU A 90 8.19 15.75 0.66
C LEU A 90 9.53 16.49 0.77
N LYS A 91 10.63 15.80 1.06
CA LYS A 91 11.98 16.42 1.04
C LYS A 91 12.47 16.84 -0.35
N MET A 92 11.92 16.28 -1.43
CA MET A 92 12.30 16.67 -2.80
C MET A 92 11.54 17.88 -3.33
N VAL A 93 10.44 18.29 -2.68
CA VAL A 93 9.55 19.34 -3.17
C VAL A 93 9.70 20.65 -2.38
N ASN A 94 9.13 21.71 -2.91
CA ASN A 94 9.14 23.04 -2.31
C ASN A 94 7.76 23.46 -1.79
N GLY A 95 6.73 22.68 -2.12
CA GLY A 95 5.37 22.88 -1.65
C GLY A 95 4.46 21.74 -2.06
N VAL A 96 3.22 21.77 -1.58
CA VAL A 96 2.26 20.69 -1.79
C VAL A 96 0.92 21.23 -2.27
N ILE A 97 0.21 20.43 -3.05
CA ILE A 97 -1.22 20.64 -3.36
C ILE A 97 -2.01 19.65 -2.52
N LEU A 98 -2.90 20.14 -1.68
CA LEU A 98 -3.89 19.35 -0.96
C LEU A 98 -5.17 19.30 -1.79
N LEU A 99 -5.51 18.14 -2.34
CA LEU A 99 -6.70 17.93 -3.15
C LEU A 99 -7.81 17.29 -2.30
N VAL A 100 -8.95 17.95 -2.19
CA VAL A 100 -10.11 17.53 -1.39
C VAL A 100 -11.36 17.46 -2.26
N ASP A 101 -12.16 16.41 -2.12
CA ASP A 101 -13.45 16.28 -2.79
C ASP A 101 -14.49 17.21 -2.14
N ALA A 102 -15.20 17.99 -2.94
CA ALA A 102 -16.21 18.96 -2.48
C ALA A 102 -17.42 18.34 -1.76
N ALA A 103 -17.66 17.03 -1.94
CA ALA A 103 -18.76 16.32 -1.28
C ALA A 103 -18.28 15.58 -0.01
N GLU A 104 -17.08 14.96 -0.08
CA GLU A 104 -16.57 14.10 0.99
C GLU A 104 -15.82 14.89 2.09
N GLY A 105 -15.13 15.96 1.69
CA GLY A 105 -14.27 16.73 2.61
C GLY A 105 -12.90 16.07 2.86
N PRO A 106 -12.11 16.60 3.84
CA PRO A 106 -10.79 16.07 4.16
C PRO A 106 -10.90 14.73 4.88
N MET A 107 -10.22 13.72 4.34
CA MET A 107 -10.23 12.34 4.85
C MET A 107 -9.04 12.05 5.79
N PRO A 108 -9.15 11.12 6.77
CA PRO A 108 -8.09 10.84 7.75
C PRO A 108 -6.75 10.45 7.14
N GLN A 109 -6.73 9.80 5.97
CA GLN A 109 -5.48 9.41 5.30
C GLN A 109 -4.66 10.64 4.83
N THR A 110 -5.33 11.70 4.43
CA THR A 110 -4.67 12.97 4.05
C THR A 110 -4.04 13.67 5.24
N ARG A 111 -4.58 13.47 6.44
CA ARG A 111 -4.09 14.08 7.69
C ARG A 111 -2.61 13.80 7.93
N PHE A 112 -2.19 12.54 7.84
CA PHE A 112 -0.79 12.16 8.07
C PHE A 112 0.17 12.83 7.07
N VAL A 113 -0.16 12.78 5.78
CA VAL A 113 0.70 13.36 4.74
C VAL A 113 0.76 14.88 4.87
N LEU A 114 -0.38 15.51 5.15
CA LEU A 114 -0.47 16.95 5.38
C LEU A 114 0.31 17.37 6.62
N GLN A 115 0.18 16.65 7.74
CA GLN A 115 0.95 16.91 8.96
C GLN A 115 2.45 16.94 8.68
N ARG A 116 2.97 15.93 7.96
CA ARG A 116 4.39 15.87 7.60
C ARG A 116 4.82 17.02 6.68
N ALA A 117 3.94 17.44 5.77
CA ALA A 117 4.21 18.59 4.91
C ALA A 117 4.29 19.90 5.73
N LEU A 118 3.37 20.10 6.69
CA LEU A 118 3.35 21.26 7.58
C LEU A 118 4.58 21.28 8.51
N GLU A 119 4.95 20.15 9.12
CA GLU A 119 6.15 20.00 9.96
C GLU A 119 7.46 20.33 9.20
N LEU A 120 7.52 20.02 7.91
CA LEU A 120 8.64 20.38 7.03
C LEU A 120 8.61 21.85 6.56
N GLY A 121 7.59 22.62 6.96
CA GLY A 121 7.45 24.03 6.60
C GLY A 121 7.03 24.26 5.15
N HIS A 122 6.42 23.28 4.50
CA HIS A 122 5.96 23.44 3.11
C HIS A 122 4.76 24.38 3.03
N ARG A 123 4.71 25.16 1.95
CA ARG A 123 3.52 25.90 1.56
C ARG A 123 2.50 24.95 0.95
N VAL A 124 1.23 25.14 1.30
CA VAL A 124 0.12 24.30 0.89
C VAL A 124 -0.82 25.11 -0.01
N ILE A 125 -1.14 24.58 -1.19
CA ILE A 125 -2.27 25.08 -2.01
C ILE A 125 -3.41 24.10 -1.81
N ILE A 126 -4.56 24.60 -1.39
CA ILE A 126 -5.77 23.82 -1.17
C ILE A 126 -6.59 23.84 -2.47
N VAL A 127 -6.94 22.66 -2.97
CA VAL A 127 -7.76 22.50 -4.17
C VAL A 127 -9.00 21.69 -3.83
N ILE A 128 -10.16 22.36 -3.78
CA ILE A 128 -11.46 21.72 -3.60
C ILE A 128 -11.95 21.28 -4.99
N ASN A 129 -11.95 19.96 -5.20
CA ASN A 129 -12.23 19.33 -6.50
C ASN A 129 -13.65 18.77 -6.56
N LYS A 130 -14.11 18.53 -7.79
CA LYS A 130 -15.44 17.98 -8.09
C LYS A 130 -16.58 18.91 -7.66
N ILE A 131 -16.38 20.22 -7.77
CA ILE A 131 -17.41 21.24 -7.49
C ILE A 131 -18.64 21.12 -8.41
N ASP A 132 -18.51 20.40 -9.51
CA ASP A 132 -19.58 20.07 -10.48
C ASP A 132 -20.54 18.98 -9.99
N LYS A 133 -20.26 18.32 -8.86
CA LYS A 133 -21.16 17.34 -8.27
C LYS A 133 -22.39 18.01 -7.64
N PRO A 134 -23.61 17.39 -7.78
CA PRO A 134 -24.84 17.94 -7.20
C PRO A 134 -24.88 17.90 -5.66
N ASP A 135 -24.04 17.08 -5.04
CA ASP A 135 -23.90 16.90 -3.61
C ASP A 135 -22.70 17.66 -3.01
N ALA A 136 -22.09 18.55 -3.81
CA ALA A 136 -21.00 19.41 -3.34
C ALA A 136 -21.47 20.35 -2.21
N ARG A 137 -20.69 20.38 -1.09
CA ARG A 137 -20.94 21.19 0.11
C ARG A 137 -19.75 22.10 0.40
N ILE A 138 -19.39 22.92 -0.58
CA ILE A 138 -18.13 23.67 -0.63
C ILE A 138 -17.85 24.43 0.67
N GLY A 139 -18.78 25.25 1.17
CA GLY A 139 -18.55 26.05 2.38
C GLY A 139 -18.31 25.21 3.65
N GLU A 140 -18.98 24.06 3.79
CA GLU A 140 -18.72 23.13 4.90
C GLU A 140 -17.33 22.50 4.80
N VAL A 141 -16.90 22.17 3.57
CA VAL A 141 -15.58 21.58 3.30
C VAL A 141 -14.46 22.59 3.56
N GLU A 142 -14.67 23.88 3.26
CA GLU A 142 -13.75 24.96 3.63
C GLU A 142 -13.52 25.01 5.14
N ASP A 143 -14.61 25.01 5.91
CA ASP A 143 -14.55 25.00 7.37
C ASP A 143 -13.84 23.75 7.91
N GLU A 144 -14.16 22.56 7.38
CA GLU A 144 -13.51 21.29 7.75
C GLU A 144 -12.00 21.27 7.45
N ILE A 145 -11.56 21.89 6.35
CA ILE A 145 -10.14 22.00 6.02
C ILE A 145 -9.43 22.95 6.97
N LEU A 146 -10.05 24.07 7.32
CA LEU A 146 -9.49 25.02 8.30
C LEU A 146 -9.39 24.37 9.68
N GLU A 147 -10.42 23.65 10.12
CA GLU A 147 -10.38 22.88 11.36
C GLU A 147 -9.24 21.85 11.33
N LEU A 148 -9.07 21.13 10.21
CA LEU A 148 -7.97 20.18 10.05
C LEU A 148 -6.60 20.85 10.17
N LEU A 149 -6.39 22.01 9.55
CA LEU A 149 -5.12 22.75 9.64
C LEU A 149 -4.85 23.21 11.08
N ILE A 150 -5.88 23.69 11.78
CA ILE A 150 -5.78 24.09 13.21
C ILE A 150 -5.42 22.87 14.08
N ASP A 151 -6.07 21.75 13.88
CA ASP A 151 -5.80 20.49 14.59
C ASP A 151 -4.38 19.95 14.36
N LEU A 152 -3.75 20.33 13.24
CA LEU A 152 -2.38 19.95 12.88
C LEU A 152 -1.34 21.01 13.31
N ASP A 153 -1.71 21.96 14.18
CA ASP A 153 -0.84 23.05 14.65
C ASP A 153 -0.21 23.86 13.50
N ALA A 154 -0.97 24.08 12.41
CA ALA A 154 -0.53 24.90 11.29
C ALA A 154 -0.21 26.33 11.75
N THR A 155 0.84 26.92 11.19
CA THR A 155 1.22 28.31 11.43
C THR A 155 0.20 29.29 10.81
N ASP A 156 0.18 30.55 11.27
CA ASP A 156 -0.70 31.59 10.68
C ASP A 156 -0.50 31.70 9.16
N GLU A 157 0.74 31.58 8.66
CA GLU A 157 1.05 31.61 7.23
C GLU A 157 0.48 30.40 6.48
N GLN A 158 0.43 29.23 7.14
CA GLN A 158 -0.15 28.01 6.58
C GLN A 158 -1.68 28.01 6.64
N LEU A 159 -2.28 28.68 7.63
CA LEU A 159 -3.74 28.90 7.70
C LEU A 159 -4.23 29.84 6.59
N ASP A 160 -3.40 30.80 6.16
CA ASP A 160 -3.67 31.69 5.03
C ASP A 160 -3.40 31.06 3.65
N SER A 161 -3.35 29.73 3.57
CA SER A 161 -3.13 28.99 2.32
C SER A 161 -4.21 29.30 1.28
N PRO A 162 -3.83 29.54 0.00
CA PRO A 162 -4.80 29.81 -1.05
C PRO A 162 -5.70 28.61 -1.31
N MET A 163 -7.00 28.87 -1.45
CA MET A 163 -8.01 27.88 -1.83
C MET A 163 -8.45 28.10 -3.28
N LEU A 164 -8.53 27.03 -4.03
CA LEU A 164 -8.97 26.97 -5.42
C LEU A 164 -10.08 25.96 -5.59
N TYR A 165 -11.01 26.26 -6.48
CA TYR A 165 -12.19 25.44 -6.77
C TYR A 165 -12.06 24.83 -8.15
N CYS A 166 -12.02 23.50 -8.23
CA CYS A 166 -11.71 22.80 -9.46
C CYS A 166 -12.78 21.78 -9.85
N SER A 167 -12.96 21.60 -11.15
CA SER A 167 -13.51 20.39 -11.72
C SER A 167 -12.43 19.71 -12.54
N GLY A 168 -11.73 18.74 -11.93
CA GLY A 168 -10.70 17.96 -12.64
C GLY A 168 -11.24 17.25 -13.88
N ARG A 169 -12.53 16.89 -13.89
CA ARG A 169 -13.18 16.28 -15.04
C ARG A 169 -13.41 17.26 -16.21
N ALA A 170 -13.77 18.49 -15.88
CA ALA A 170 -13.96 19.55 -16.88
C ALA A 170 -12.63 20.23 -17.26
N GLY A 171 -11.57 20.03 -16.47
CA GLY A 171 -10.27 20.68 -16.66
C GLY A 171 -10.32 22.16 -16.35
N THR A 172 -11.09 22.57 -15.34
CA THR A 172 -11.31 23.98 -14.98
C THR A 172 -10.95 24.27 -13.53
N ALA A 173 -10.48 25.49 -13.26
CA ALA A 173 -10.18 26.00 -11.93
C ALA A 173 -10.64 27.44 -11.80
N SER A 174 -11.02 27.85 -10.58
CA SER A 174 -11.42 29.21 -10.22
C SER A 174 -10.86 29.59 -8.85
N THR A 175 -10.71 30.86 -8.57
CA THR A 175 -10.36 31.43 -7.26
C THR A 175 -11.57 31.72 -6.39
N SER A 176 -12.78 31.57 -6.91
CA SER A 176 -14.03 31.77 -6.21
C SER A 176 -15.00 30.62 -6.49
N PRO A 177 -15.76 30.15 -5.48
CA PRO A 177 -16.74 29.08 -5.68
C PRO A 177 -17.91 29.48 -6.59
N ASP A 178 -18.19 30.81 -6.71
CA ASP A 178 -19.28 31.35 -7.49
C ASP A 178 -18.93 31.61 -8.98
N GLU A 179 -17.67 31.44 -9.35
CA GLU A 179 -17.19 31.69 -10.71
C GLU A 179 -16.91 30.35 -11.44
N GLU A 180 -17.50 30.21 -12.63
CA GLU A 180 -17.16 29.08 -13.50
C GLU A 180 -15.76 29.27 -14.10
N GLY A 181 -14.84 28.37 -13.78
CA GLY A 181 -13.51 28.34 -14.40
C GLY A 181 -13.58 27.94 -15.88
N THR A 182 -12.66 28.44 -16.68
CA THR A 182 -12.55 28.10 -18.12
C THR A 182 -11.47 27.07 -18.42
N ASP A 183 -10.40 27.08 -17.65
CA ASP A 183 -9.22 26.22 -17.76
C ASP A 183 -8.47 26.12 -16.43
N LEU A 184 -7.29 25.47 -16.40
CA LEU A 184 -6.46 25.34 -15.19
C LEU A 184 -5.47 26.51 -14.99
N THR A 185 -5.55 27.58 -15.78
CA THR A 185 -4.68 28.76 -15.64
C THR A 185 -4.64 29.30 -14.20
N PRO A 186 -5.77 29.45 -13.47
CA PRO A 186 -5.73 29.92 -12.08
C PRO A 186 -4.89 29.03 -11.16
N LEU A 187 -4.93 27.70 -11.36
CA LEU A 187 -4.13 26.76 -10.59
C LEU A 187 -2.63 26.91 -10.93
N PHE A 188 -2.28 26.98 -12.21
CA PHE A 188 -0.89 27.19 -12.62
C PHE A 188 -0.31 28.52 -12.14
N ASP A 189 -1.06 29.60 -12.24
CA ASP A 189 -0.62 30.90 -11.76
C ASP A 189 -0.45 30.89 -10.23
N CYS A 190 -1.37 30.29 -9.48
CA CYS A 190 -1.22 30.12 -8.04
C CYS A 190 0.03 29.31 -7.67
N ILE A 191 0.35 28.24 -8.41
CA ILE A 191 1.59 27.46 -8.20
C ILE A 191 2.82 28.34 -8.38
N LEU A 192 2.87 29.18 -9.44
CA LEU A 192 4.02 30.04 -9.69
C LEU A 192 4.20 31.14 -8.67
N ASP A 193 3.09 31.70 -8.19
CA ASP A 193 3.08 32.85 -7.28
C ASP A 193 3.29 32.44 -5.82
N TYR A 194 2.72 31.32 -5.41
CA TYR A 194 2.69 30.92 -4.00
C TYR A 194 3.79 29.91 -3.62
N ILE A 195 4.08 28.90 -4.48
CA ILE A 195 5.12 27.92 -4.16
C ILE A 195 6.51 28.51 -4.44
N PRO A 196 7.44 28.48 -3.47
CA PRO A 196 8.78 29.01 -3.66
C PRO A 196 9.57 28.22 -4.70
N ALA A 197 10.35 28.93 -5.48
CA ALA A 197 11.31 28.33 -6.40
C ALA A 197 12.46 27.66 -5.60
N PRO A 198 13.07 26.58 -6.09
CA PRO A 198 14.23 25.97 -5.44
C PRO A 198 15.35 27.00 -5.27
N GLU A 199 15.92 27.03 -4.06
CA GLU A 199 17.03 27.90 -3.70
C GLU A 199 18.23 27.08 -3.26
N GLY A 200 19.43 27.47 -3.68
CA GLY A 200 20.68 26.81 -3.30
C GLY A 200 21.89 27.39 -4.03
N ASP A 201 23.05 26.74 -3.83
CA ASP A 201 24.32 27.12 -4.46
C ASP A 201 24.56 26.28 -5.74
N GLU A 202 24.35 26.91 -6.89
CA GLU A 202 24.57 26.26 -8.21
C GLU A 202 26.06 26.06 -8.51
N ASN A 203 26.96 26.91 -7.96
CA ASN A 203 28.39 26.84 -8.19
C ASN A 203 29.14 26.03 -7.10
N GLY A 204 28.41 25.51 -6.14
CA GLY A 204 28.96 24.68 -5.07
C GLY A 204 29.32 23.27 -5.53
N GLU A 205 29.98 22.54 -4.65
CA GLU A 205 30.30 21.13 -4.88
C GLU A 205 29.02 20.27 -4.93
N LEU A 206 28.97 19.31 -5.86
CA LEU A 206 27.81 18.44 -6.10
C LEU A 206 27.32 17.78 -4.81
N GLN A 207 26.03 17.85 -4.60
CA GLN A 207 25.33 17.14 -3.53
C GLN A 207 23.91 16.78 -4.01
N LEU A 208 23.64 15.47 -4.15
CA LEU A 208 22.36 14.92 -4.61
C LEU A 208 21.93 13.81 -3.66
N LEU A 209 20.77 13.95 -3.05
CA LEU A 209 20.18 12.91 -2.18
C LEU A 209 19.30 11.96 -2.99
N VAL A 210 19.54 10.65 -2.86
CA VAL A 210 18.73 9.60 -3.48
C VAL A 210 17.50 9.34 -2.62
N SER A 211 16.35 9.74 -3.10
CA SER A 211 15.06 9.61 -2.40
C SER A 211 14.24 8.41 -2.85
N SER A 212 14.46 7.92 -4.08
CA SER A 212 13.80 6.75 -4.65
C SER A 212 14.75 5.96 -5.54
N ILE A 213 14.42 4.68 -5.76
CA ILE A 213 15.17 3.79 -6.64
C ILE A 213 14.21 3.17 -7.64
N ASP A 214 14.70 2.97 -8.85
CA ASP A 214 14.09 2.16 -9.87
C ASP A 214 15.10 1.16 -10.43
N TYR A 215 14.64 0.19 -11.18
CA TYR A 215 15.48 -0.83 -11.79
C TYR A 215 15.10 -1.09 -13.25
N ASN A 216 16.12 -1.18 -14.08
CA ASN A 216 15.97 -1.55 -15.48
C ASN A 216 16.99 -2.64 -15.83
N ASP A 217 16.55 -3.70 -16.53
CA ASP A 217 17.40 -4.85 -16.87
C ASP A 217 18.63 -4.48 -17.75
N TYR A 218 18.62 -3.32 -18.41
CA TYR A 218 19.71 -2.87 -19.28
C TYR A 218 20.73 -1.97 -18.59
N VAL A 219 20.28 -1.11 -17.67
CA VAL A 219 21.14 -0.10 -17.01
C VAL A 219 21.34 -0.38 -15.52
N GLY A 220 20.70 -1.41 -14.99
CA GLY A 220 20.75 -1.75 -13.56
C GLY A 220 19.89 -0.83 -12.70
N ARG A 221 20.32 -0.57 -11.47
CA ARG A 221 19.64 0.35 -10.55
C ARG A 221 19.77 1.79 -11.02
N ILE A 222 18.67 2.53 -10.87
CA ILE A 222 18.54 3.93 -11.22
C ILE A 222 18.19 4.68 -9.93
N GLY A 223 19.07 5.60 -9.51
CA GLY A 223 18.77 6.51 -8.41
C GLY A 223 17.94 7.69 -8.90
N ILE A 224 16.96 8.08 -8.10
CA ILE A 224 16.09 9.23 -8.34
C ILE A 224 16.22 10.18 -7.14
N GLY A 225 16.53 11.45 -7.40
CA GLY A 225 16.69 12.41 -6.34
C GLY A 225 16.81 13.84 -6.83
N ARG A 226 16.76 14.78 -5.88
CA ARG A 226 16.95 16.21 -6.14
C ARG A 226 18.42 16.60 -5.94
N ILE A 227 18.91 17.43 -6.82
CA ILE A 227 20.22 18.08 -6.68
C ILE A 227 20.06 19.24 -5.71
N GLU A 228 20.67 19.14 -4.53
CA GLU A 228 20.59 20.19 -3.51
C GLU A 228 21.63 21.30 -3.75
N ARG A 229 22.79 20.94 -4.31
CA ARG A 229 23.90 21.86 -4.56
C ARG A 229 24.70 21.42 -5.78
N GLY A 230 25.22 22.40 -6.54
CA GLY A 230 26.12 22.16 -7.68
C GLY A 230 25.44 21.62 -8.93
N GLU A 231 26.22 20.94 -9.76
CA GLU A 231 25.77 20.31 -11.00
C GLU A 231 26.29 18.87 -11.10
N ILE A 232 25.54 18.03 -11.83
CA ILE A 232 25.91 16.66 -12.18
C ILE A 232 26.00 16.51 -13.70
N LYS A 233 27.00 15.73 -14.17
CA LYS A 233 27.26 15.49 -15.60
C LYS A 233 27.37 14.01 -15.91
N VAL A 234 26.98 13.64 -17.12
CA VAL A 234 27.25 12.30 -17.67
C VAL A 234 28.76 12.08 -17.76
N ASN A 235 29.21 10.86 -17.47
CA ASN A 235 30.61 10.45 -17.37
C ASN A 235 31.43 11.08 -16.24
N GLN A 236 30.81 11.84 -15.34
CA GLN A 236 31.46 12.38 -14.16
C GLN A 236 31.79 11.26 -13.15
N SER A 237 32.98 11.34 -12.54
CA SER A 237 33.30 10.55 -11.35
C SER A 237 32.78 11.27 -10.10
N ALA A 238 32.16 10.53 -9.21
CA ALA A 238 31.56 11.06 -7.99
C ALA A 238 31.79 10.08 -6.83
N TYR A 239 31.54 10.51 -5.61
CA TYR A 239 31.45 9.64 -4.46
C TYR A 239 30.00 9.35 -4.10
N LEU A 240 29.74 8.11 -3.71
CA LEU A 240 28.51 7.67 -3.08
C LEU A 240 28.77 7.57 -1.55
N CYS A 241 28.05 8.35 -0.77
CA CYS A 241 28.17 8.44 0.69
C CYS A 241 26.82 8.19 1.34
N ASN A 242 26.81 7.69 2.57
CA ASN A 242 25.57 7.51 3.33
C ASN A 242 25.75 8.07 4.75
N TYR A 243 24.82 8.91 5.18
CA TYR A 243 24.89 9.61 6.47
C TYR A 243 24.92 8.66 7.68
N HIS A 244 24.15 7.56 7.59
CA HIS A 244 23.98 6.62 8.71
C HIS A 244 24.92 5.41 8.68
N SER A 245 25.58 5.12 7.54
CA SER A 245 26.37 3.88 7.43
C SER A 245 27.74 3.96 8.08
N GLY A 246 28.30 5.15 8.20
CA GLY A 246 29.68 5.34 8.66
C GLY A 246 30.74 4.71 7.73
N GLU A 247 30.34 4.18 6.57
CA GLU A 247 31.25 3.59 5.59
C GLU A 247 32.03 4.67 4.84
N LYS A 248 33.19 4.27 4.32
CA LYS A 248 33.98 5.18 3.47
C LYS A 248 33.24 5.44 2.15
N PRO A 249 33.35 6.68 1.62
CA PRO A 249 32.80 7.02 0.32
C PRO A 249 33.26 6.05 -0.78
N LYS A 250 32.29 5.54 -1.57
CA LYS A 250 32.57 4.65 -2.71
C LYS A 250 32.63 5.49 -4.00
N MET A 251 33.68 5.30 -4.78
CA MET A 251 33.79 5.99 -6.07
C MET A 251 32.84 5.35 -7.07
N ILE A 252 32.03 6.17 -7.74
CA ILE A 252 31.11 5.79 -8.80
C ILE A 252 31.36 6.62 -10.04
N LYS A 253 30.84 6.18 -11.19
CA LYS A 253 30.82 6.94 -12.42
C LYS A 253 29.38 7.08 -12.92
N ILE A 254 28.93 8.30 -13.17
CA ILE A 254 27.60 8.55 -13.72
C ILE A 254 27.57 8.07 -15.18
N VAL A 255 26.84 7.01 -15.47
CA VAL A 255 26.78 6.41 -16.80
C VAL A 255 25.70 7.07 -17.66
N SER A 256 24.53 7.28 -17.07
CA SER A 256 23.43 7.97 -17.74
C SER A 256 22.73 8.93 -16.78
N LEU A 257 22.18 10.00 -17.34
CA LEU A 257 21.46 11.03 -16.62
C LEU A 257 20.18 11.38 -17.38
N TYR A 258 19.06 11.46 -16.68
CA TYR A 258 17.76 11.78 -17.28
C TYR A 258 17.05 12.81 -16.44
N GLN A 259 16.27 13.66 -17.08
CA GLN A 259 15.22 14.46 -16.47
C GLN A 259 13.85 13.94 -16.88
N ILE A 260 12.83 14.20 -16.08
CA ILE A 260 11.45 13.92 -16.44
C ILE A 260 10.91 15.08 -17.28
N ASP A 261 10.30 14.76 -18.41
CA ASP A 261 9.56 15.70 -19.26
C ASP A 261 8.25 15.03 -19.70
N GLY A 262 7.14 15.59 -19.27
CA GLY A 262 5.88 14.87 -19.30
C GLY A 262 5.99 13.59 -18.46
N LEU A 263 5.77 12.46 -19.10
CA LEU A 263 5.87 11.12 -18.49
C LEU A 263 7.17 10.40 -18.91
N LEU A 264 7.99 11.02 -19.71
CA LEU A 264 9.17 10.39 -20.31
C LEU A 264 10.44 10.78 -19.54
N ARG A 265 11.37 9.84 -19.46
CA ARG A 265 12.75 10.11 -19.05
C ARG A 265 13.54 10.55 -20.27
N VAL A 266 13.87 11.82 -20.31
CA VAL A 266 14.64 12.42 -21.41
C VAL A 266 16.10 12.47 -21.01
N PRO A 267 17.03 11.92 -21.82
CA PRO A 267 18.45 11.97 -21.53
C PRO A 267 18.96 13.41 -21.60
N VAL A 268 19.80 13.78 -20.64
CA VAL A 268 20.46 15.09 -20.56
C VAL A 268 21.95 14.91 -20.27
N ASP A 269 22.79 15.82 -20.76
CA ASP A 269 24.23 15.76 -20.50
C ASP A 269 24.58 16.34 -19.13
N THR A 270 23.80 17.32 -18.67
CA THR A 270 24.01 18.02 -17.40
C THR A 270 22.68 18.34 -16.72
N ALA A 271 22.70 18.37 -15.39
CA ALA A 271 21.59 18.87 -14.57
C ALA A 271 22.18 19.63 -13.37
N ARG A 272 21.41 20.56 -12.79
CA ARG A 272 21.91 21.51 -11.79
C ARG A 272 20.97 21.60 -10.59
N MET A 273 21.43 22.28 -9.56
CA MET A 273 20.71 22.53 -8.30
C MET A 273 19.21 22.79 -8.54
N GLY A 274 18.37 22.11 -7.76
CA GLY A 274 16.90 22.14 -7.85
C GLY A 274 16.30 21.09 -8.77
N ASP A 275 17.04 20.59 -9.79
CA ASP A 275 16.52 19.57 -10.71
C ASP A 275 16.31 18.23 -10.00
N ILE A 276 15.20 17.56 -10.33
CA ILE A 276 14.95 16.16 -9.98
C ILE A 276 15.42 15.31 -11.16
N VAL A 277 16.36 14.41 -10.88
CA VAL A 277 17.03 13.60 -11.90
C VAL A 277 16.95 12.11 -11.62
N CYS A 278 17.04 11.33 -12.69
CA CYS A 278 17.28 9.90 -12.64
C CYS A 278 18.68 9.63 -13.19
N PHE A 279 19.49 8.85 -12.48
CA PHE A 279 20.85 8.55 -12.93
C PHE A 279 21.19 7.07 -12.69
N SER A 280 22.14 6.55 -13.48
CA SER A 280 22.69 5.20 -13.34
C SER A 280 24.21 5.23 -13.25
N GLY A 281 24.82 4.12 -12.83
CA GLY A 281 26.28 3.96 -12.72
C GLY A 281 26.76 3.53 -11.34
N ALA A 282 25.84 3.25 -10.41
CA ALA A 282 26.13 2.66 -9.10
C ALA A 282 25.25 1.42 -8.90
N GLU A 283 25.85 0.22 -8.93
CA GLU A 283 25.12 -1.05 -8.78
C GLU A 283 24.52 -1.21 -7.38
N GLU A 284 25.19 -0.69 -6.37
CA GLU A 284 24.82 -0.83 -4.96
C GLU A 284 24.09 0.41 -4.40
N ILE A 285 23.58 1.28 -5.28
CA ILE A 285 22.87 2.49 -4.84
C ILE A 285 21.65 2.12 -4.00
N THR A 286 21.46 2.84 -2.90
CA THR A 286 20.32 2.67 -2.01
C THR A 286 19.66 4.00 -1.67
N ILE A 287 18.44 3.96 -1.14
CA ILE A 287 17.73 5.15 -0.68
C ILE A 287 18.49 5.76 0.50
N GLY A 288 18.66 7.08 0.45
CA GLY A 288 19.41 7.85 1.46
C GLY A 288 20.89 8.00 1.13
N ASP A 289 21.37 7.37 0.08
CA ASP A 289 22.71 7.66 -0.41
C ASP A 289 22.78 9.09 -0.97
N THR A 290 23.93 9.74 -0.76
CA THR A 290 24.22 11.05 -1.32
C THR A 290 25.32 10.91 -2.36
N VAL A 291 25.05 11.39 -3.57
CA VAL A 291 26.07 11.54 -4.62
C VAL A 291 26.74 12.87 -4.41
N THR A 292 28.08 12.86 -4.22
CA THR A 292 28.87 14.05 -3.93
C THR A 292 30.03 14.21 -4.89
N SER A 293 30.59 15.41 -4.99
CA SER A 293 31.85 15.63 -5.69
C SER A 293 33.01 14.87 -5.00
N LEU A 294 34.08 14.64 -5.75
CA LEU A 294 35.30 14.05 -5.19
C LEU A 294 36.02 14.97 -4.19
N ALA A 295 35.77 16.27 -4.25
CA ALA A 295 36.40 17.28 -3.39
C ALA A 295 35.71 17.41 -2.03
N ALA A 296 34.41 17.17 -1.95
CA ALA A 296 33.61 17.35 -0.74
C ALA A 296 32.64 16.17 -0.53
N PRO A 297 33.08 15.06 0.07
CA PRO A 297 32.22 13.90 0.34
C PRO A 297 31.34 14.14 1.58
N GLU A 298 30.35 15.01 1.47
CA GLU A 298 29.44 15.44 2.53
C GLU A 298 28.09 14.76 2.37
N PRO A 299 27.75 13.69 3.15
CA PRO A 299 26.45 13.03 3.06
C PRO A 299 25.35 13.91 3.66
N LEU A 300 24.17 13.88 3.02
CA LEU A 300 22.97 14.52 3.53
C LEU A 300 22.24 13.63 4.52
N GLU A 301 21.69 14.25 5.55
CA GLU A 301 20.82 13.56 6.49
C GLU A 301 19.51 13.15 5.81
N PHE A 302 19.09 11.92 6.05
CA PHE A 302 17.86 11.40 5.49
C PHE A 302 17.07 10.55 6.50
N VAL A 303 15.78 10.39 6.24
CA VAL A 303 14.91 9.52 7.02
C VAL A 303 15.18 8.08 6.63
N LYS A 304 15.62 7.27 7.60
CA LYS A 304 15.86 5.84 7.39
C LYS A 304 14.61 5.17 6.84
N VAL A 305 14.81 4.28 5.89
CA VAL A 305 13.75 3.36 5.46
C VAL A 305 13.32 2.52 6.67
N SER A 306 12.04 2.53 6.98
CA SER A 306 11.49 1.73 8.08
C SER A 306 11.80 0.25 7.85
N GLU A 307 12.28 -0.42 8.89
CA GLU A 307 12.50 -1.86 8.82
C GLU A 307 11.18 -2.61 8.66
N PRO A 308 11.17 -3.79 8.01
CA PRO A 308 10.00 -4.63 7.94
C PRO A 308 9.46 -4.97 9.33
N THR A 309 8.15 -4.96 9.48
CA THR A 309 7.46 -5.32 10.74
C THR A 309 6.73 -6.65 10.66
N LEU A 310 6.42 -7.11 9.45
CA LEU A 310 5.69 -8.34 9.17
C LEU A 310 6.51 -9.28 8.28
N GLU A 311 6.36 -10.58 8.50
CA GLU A 311 6.96 -11.64 7.70
C GLU A 311 5.91 -12.66 7.29
N MET A 312 5.97 -13.13 6.05
CA MET A 312 5.22 -14.28 5.53
C MET A 312 6.20 -15.28 4.88
N THR A 313 5.88 -16.57 4.97
CA THR A 313 6.62 -17.59 4.23
C THR A 313 5.95 -17.82 2.87
N PHE A 314 6.71 -17.64 1.80
CA PHE A 314 6.32 -17.97 0.44
C PHE A 314 6.97 -19.29 0.08
N SER A 315 6.19 -20.25 -0.41
CA SER A 315 6.71 -21.57 -0.80
C SER A 315 6.16 -22.01 -2.15
N VAL A 316 6.84 -22.96 -2.73
CA VAL A 316 6.36 -23.63 -3.94
C VAL A 316 5.00 -24.27 -3.67
N ASN A 317 4.09 -24.19 -4.64
CA ASN A 317 2.81 -24.89 -4.54
C ASN A 317 3.03 -26.40 -4.68
N ASP A 318 2.80 -27.13 -3.60
CA ASP A 318 2.89 -28.61 -3.51
C ASP A 318 1.51 -29.28 -3.43
N SER A 319 0.44 -28.54 -3.73
CA SER A 319 -0.92 -29.08 -3.73
C SER A 319 -1.15 -30.07 -4.87
N PRO A 320 -2.20 -30.92 -4.81
CA PRO A 320 -2.59 -31.78 -5.92
C PRO A 320 -2.98 -31.04 -7.21
N PHE A 321 -3.13 -29.74 -7.15
CA PHE A 321 -3.43 -28.88 -8.30
C PHE A 321 -2.22 -28.07 -8.79
N ALA A 322 -1.05 -28.25 -8.20
CA ALA A 322 0.17 -27.57 -8.60
C ALA A 322 0.47 -27.73 -10.11
N GLY A 323 0.86 -26.65 -10.76
CA GLY A 323 1.23 -26.61 -12.18
C GLY A 323 0.07 -26.66 -13.17
N LYS A 324 -1.20 -26.62 -12.70
CA LYS A 324 -2.36 -26.63 -13.61
C LYS A 324 -2.75 -25.25 -14.13
N GLU A 325 -2.42 -24.20 -13.43
CA GLU A 325 -2.90 -22.85 -13.72
C GLU A 325 -1.77 -21.84 -13.97
N GLY A 326 -0.61 -22.00 -13.31
CA GLY A 326 0.54 -21.13 -13.43
C GLY A 326 1.57 -21.55 -14.46
N LYS A 327 2.39 -20.58 -14.88
CA LYS A 327 3.54 -20.80 -15.77
C LYS A 327 4.83 -21.00 -14.99
N PHE A 328 4.96 -20.33 -13.84
CA PHE A 328 6.16 -20.34 -13.00
C PHE A 328 5.83 -21.06 -11.70
N VAL A 329 6.36 -22.28 -11.57
CA VAL A 329 5.97 -23.23 -10.51
C VAL A 329 7.16 -23.83 -9.77
N THR A 330 8.39 -23.42 -10.11
CA THR A 330 9.61 -23.98 -9.52
C THR A 330 10.21 -23.06 -8.46
N SER A 331 10.89 -23.64 -7.47
CA SER A 331 11.61 -22.94 -6.41
C SER A 331 12.60 -21.91 -6.97
N ARG A 332 13.37 -22.28 -8.00
CA ARG A 332 14.30 -21.36 -8.64
C ARG A 332 13.61 -20.13 -9.23
N GLN A 333 12.50 -20.33 -9.96
CA GLN A 333 11.75 -19.21 -10.56
C GLN A 333 11.18 -18.28 -9.48
N LEU A 334 10.63 -18.86 -8.40
CA LEU A 334 10.11 -18.11 -7.27
C LEU A 334 11.24 -17.31 -6.59
N ARG A 335 12.38 -17.95 -6.33
CA ARG A 335 13.57 -17.30 -5.76
C ARG A 335 14.06 -16.14 -6.62
N ASP A 336 14.31 -16.40 -7.90
CA ASP A 336 14.83 -15.38 -8.83
C ASP A 336 13.89 -14.17 -8.90
N ARG A 337 12.57 -14.39 -8.87
CA ARG A 337 11.58 -13.32 -8.88
C ARG A 337 11.56 -12.50 -7.58
N LEU A 338 11.60 -13.17 -6.43
CA LEU A 338 11.64 -12.50 -5.12
C LEU A 338 12.92 -11.67 -4.93
N TYR A 339 14.07 -12.23 -5.31
CA TYR A 339 15.33 -11.50 -5.24
C TYR A 339 15.42 -10.35 -6.26
N LYS A 340 14.74 -10.46 -7.41
CA LYS A 340 14.61 -9.35 -8.36
C LYS A 340 13.79 -8.20 -7.78
N GLU A 341 12.80 -8.46 -6.93
CA GLU A 341 12.04 -7.41 -6.25
C GLU A 341 12.90 -6.55 -5.34
N LEU A 342 13.89 -7.15 -4.65
CA LEU A 342 14.83 -6.40 -3.79
C LEU A 342 15.65 -5.35 -4.54
N LEU A 343 15.74 -5.45 -5.88
CA LEU A 343 16.43 -4.45 -6.69
C LEU A 343 15.62 -3.15 -6.82
N LYS A 344 14.29 -3.24 -6.66
CA LYS A 344 13.35 -2.11 -6.77
C LYS A 344 12.87 -1.63 -5.39
N ASP A 345 12.59 -2.57 -4.51
CA ASP A 345 12.00 -2.30 -3.20
C ASP A 345 13.01 -2.57 -2.07
N VAL A 346 13.53 -1.49 -1.52
CA VAL A 346 14.50 -1.54 -0.39
C VAL A 346 13.83 -1.80 0.96
N SER A 347 12.51 -1.74 1.04
CA SER A 347 11.77 -2.02 2.28
C SER A 347 11.36 -3.49 2.42
N LEU A 348 11.57 -4.26 1.38
CA LEU A 348 11.36 -5.70 1.38
C LEU A 348 12.63 -6.41 1.83
N ARG A 349 12.50 -7.48 2.59
CA ARG A 349 13.58 -8.39 2.93
C ARG A 349 13.18 -9.81 2.54
N VAL A 350 14.07 -10.51 1.84
CA VAL A 350 13.88 -11.89 1.43
C VAL A 350 15.05 -12.73 1.94
N GLU A 351 14.74 -13.79 2.64
CA GLU A 351 15.70 -14.77 3.14
C GLU A 351 15.28 -16.18 2.71
N ASP A 352 16.25 -17.05 2.46
CA ASP A 352 15.96 -18.46 2.21
C ASP A 352 15.38 -19.08 3.50
N GLY A 353 14.33 -19.90 3.36
CA GLY A 353 13.63 -20.54 4.48
C GLY A 353 14.37 -21.76 5.03
N ASP A 354 13.67 -22.54 5.84
CA ASP A 354 14.21 -23.74 6.46
C ASP A 354 14.37 -24.89 5.46
N THR A 355 13.66 -24.82 4.34
CA THR A 355 13.75 -25.73 3.20
C THR A 355 14.13 -24.98 1.92
N THR A 356 14.61 -25.71 0.90
CA THR A 356 14.98 -25.11 -0.40
C THR A 356 13.81 -24.53 -1.19
N ASP A 357 12.59 -24.84 -0.78
CA ASP A 357 11.36 -24.47 -1.47
C ASP A 357 10.57 -23.37 -0.73
N GLU A 358 11.14 -22.85 0.36
CA GLU A 358 10.55 -21.82 1.21
C GLU A 358 11.42 -20.57 1.26
N PHE A 359 10.77 -19.42 1.26
CA PHE A 359 11.38 -18.09 1.34
C PHE A 359 10.64 -17.25 2.39
N LYS A 360 11.39 -16.67 3.32
CA LYS A 360 10.87 -15.72 4.30
C LYS A 360 10.88 -14.34 3.67
N VAL A 361 9.71 -13.77 3.52
CA VAL A 361 9.51 -12.47 2.88
C VAL A 361 8.94 -11.50 3.91
N ALA A 362 9.73 -10.50 4.27
CA ALA A 362 9.34 -9.50 5.26
C ALA A 362 9.08 -8.15 4.61
N GLY A 363 7.98 -7.50 4.99
CA GLY A 363 7.53 -6.22 4.48
C GLY A 363 7.01 -5.30 5.59
N ARG A 364 6.64 -4.06 5.24
CA ARG A 364 6.19 -3.05 6.19
C ARG A 364 4.79 -3.31 6.74
N GLY A 365 3.91 -3.95 5.95
CA GLY A 365 2.52 -4.19 6.32
C GLY A 365 1.87 -5.26 5.46
N GLU A 366 0.62 -5.62 5.79
CA GLU A 366 -0.15 -6.62 5.05
C GLU A 366 -0.40 -6.21 3.60
N MET A 367 -0.74 -4.94 3.37
CA MET A 367 -1.01 -4.42 2.04
C MET A 367 0.24 -4.50 1.15
N HIS A 368 1.41 -4.21 1.69
CA HIS A 368 2.67 -4.32 0.96
C HIS A 368 2.92 -5.75 0.46
N LEU A 369 2.75 -6.75 1.34
CA LEU A 369 2.92 -8.16 0.98
C LEU A 369 1.81 -8.67 0.06
N SER A 370 0.55 -8.23 0.24
CA SER A 370 -0.57 -8.61 -0.63
C SER A 370 -0.41 -8.06 -2.06
N ILE A 371 0.14 -6.85 -2.21
CA ILE A 371 0.47 -6.28 -3.52
C ILE A 371 1.54 -7.12 -4.23
N LEU A 372 2.58 -7.52 -3.50
CA LEU A 372 3.63 -8.40 -4.05
C LEU A 372 3.04 -9.73 -4.52
N ILE A 373 2.23 -10.39 -3.69
CA ILE A 373 1.57 -11.66 -4.02
C ILE A 373 0.68 -11.50 -5.27
N GLU A 374 -0.15 -10.45 -5.31
CA GLU A 374 -1.06 -10.22 -6.44
C GLU A 374 -0.31 -9.87 -7.73
N THR A 375 0.79 -9.13 -7.64
CA THR A 375 1.67 -8.84 -8.78
C THR A 375 2.26 -10.13 -9.34
N MET A 376 2.81 -10.99 -8.49
CA MET A 376 3.38 -12.27 -8.89
C MET A 376 2.31 -13.21 -9.47
N ARG A 377 1.11 -13.22 -8.89
CA ARG A 377 -0.04 -13.97 -9.38
C ARG A 377 -0.38 -13.58 -10.83
N ARG A 378 -0.43 -12.28 -11.14
CA ARG A 378 -0.71 -11.76 -12.50
C ARG A 378 0.41 -12.03 -13.48
N GLU A 379 1.65 -12.08 -13.02
CA GLU A 379 2.79 -12.51 -13.83
C GLU A 379 2.76 -14.00 -14.19
N GLY A 380 1.91 -14.80 -13.52
CA GLY A 380 1.70 -16.21 -13.81
C GLY A 380 2.39 -17.18 -12.85
N TYR A 381 2.77 -16.71 -11.66
CA TYR A 381 3.34 -17.57 -10.60
C TYR A 381 2.26 -18.35 -9.87
N GLU A 382 2.58 -19.58 -9.50
CA GLU A 382 1.89 -20.35 -8.48
C GLU A 382 2.76 -20.47 -7.23
N MET A 383 2.17 -20.20 -6.07
CA MET A 383 2.85 -20.29 -4.79
C MET A 383 1.88 -20.56 -3.66
N THR A 384 2.40 -20.94 -2.50
CA THR A 384 1.65 -20.95 -1.25
C THR A 384 2.22 -19.91 -0.31
N CYS A 385 1.34 -19.26 0.47
CA CYS A 385 1.69 -18.24 1.44
C CYS A 385 1.18 -18.64 2.83
N SER A 386 2.02 -18.42 3.85
CA SER A 386 1.61 -18.58 5.26
C SER A 386 0.83 -17.37 5.75
N ASN A 387 0.22 -17.47 6.95
CA ASN A 387 -0.28 -16.29 7.64
C ASN A 387 0.87 -15.31 7.96
N PRO A 388 0.59 -14.00 8.00
CA PRO A 388 1.58 -13.00 8.40
C PRO A 388 1.93 -13.14 9.88
N ARG A 389 3.21 -12.90 10.21
CA ARG A 389 3.73 -12.87 11.57
C ARG A 389 4.49 -11.59 11.81
N VAL A 390 4.31 -10.99 12.97
CA VAL A 390 5.08 -9.81 13.35
C VAL A 390 6.52 -10.21 13.69
N LEU A 391 7.45 -9.34 13.33
CA LEU A 391 8.86 -9.50 13.69
C LEU A 391 9.10 -8.91 15.09
N TYR A 392 9.42 -9.78 16.03
CA TYR A 392 9.77 -9.37 17.39
C TYR A 392 11.21 -8.87 17.44
N LYS A 393 11.47 -7.92 18.33
CA LYS A 393 12.83 -7.43 18.66
C LYS A 393 13.12 -7.66 20.13
N GLU A 394 14.36 -7.88 20.45
CA GLU A 394 14.84 -7.86 21.85
C GLU A 394 15.49 -6.50 22.11
N ILE A 395 14.90 -5.72 23.00
CA ILE A 395 15.38 -4.39 23.40
C ILE A 395 15.65 -4.45 24.89
N ASP A 396 16.89 -4.19 25.29
CA ASP A 396 17.34 -4.26 26.69
C ASP A 396 17.02 -5.59 27.40
N GLY A 397 17.08 -6.72 26.66
CA GLY A 397 16.76 -8.06 27.17
C GLY A 397 15.27 -8.35 27.31
N VAL A 398 14.39 -7.46 26.83
CA VAL A 398 12.93 -7.63 26.84
C VAL A 398 12.45 -7.91 25.42
N LYS A 399 11.62 -8.94 25.26
CA LYS A 399 10.92 -9.22 24.00
C LYS A 399 9.92 -8.11 23.73
N CYS A 400 10.10 -7.39 22.62
CA CYS A 400 9.24 -6.30 22.17
C CYS A 400 8.54 -6.66 20.86
N GLU A 401 7.34 -6.11 20.68
CA GLU A 401 6.52 -6.26 19.49
C GLU A 401 6.23 -4.89 18.83
N PRO A 402 6.02 -4.86 17.49
CA PRO A 402 5.67 -3.63 16.81
C PRO A 402 4.29 -3.15 17.22
N MET A 403 4.16 -1.84 17.41
CA MET A 403 2.94 -1.14 17.79
C MET A 403 2.45 -0.26 16.66
N GLU A 404 1.13 -0.11 16.58
CA GLU A 404 0.44 0.79 15.67
C GLU A 404 -0.31 1.86 16.48
N HIS A 405 -0.18 3.11 16.04
CA HIS A 405 -1.10 4.18 16.40
C HIS A 405 -2.30 4.12 15.45
N VAL A 406 -3.47 3.87 15.99
CA VAL A 406 -4.71 3.70 15.20
C VAL A 406 -5.61 4.90 15.45
N THR A 407 -5.96 5.60 14.37
CA THR A 407 -6.95 6.67 14.38
C THR A 407 -8.23 6.19 13.72
N LEU A 408 -9.35 6.29 14.42
CA LEU A 408 -10.66 5.84 13.97
C LEU A 408 -11.63 7.02 13.96
N ASP A 409 -12.33 7.24 12.85
CA ASP A 409 -13.46 8.16 12.78
C ASP A 409 -14.75 7.34 12.61
N VAL A 410 -15.61 7.37 13.63
CA VAL A 410 -16.75 6.47 13.73
C VAL A 410 -18.03 7.25 14.07
N PRO A 411 -19.19 6.99 13.42
CA PRO A 411 -20.45 7.52 13.89
C PRO A 411 -20.68 7.20 15.36
N SER A 412 -21.21 8.15 16.13
CA SER A 412 -21.32 8.03 17.60
C SER A 412 -22.08 6.79 18.08
N GLU A 413 -22.98 6.26 17.26
CA GLU A 413 -23.77 5.05 17.57
C GLU A 413 -22.93 3.74 17.58
N TYR A 414 -21.81 3.69 16.84
CA TYR A 414 -20.97 2.48 16.75
C TYR A 414 -19.75 2.50 17.68
N VAL A 415 -19.50 3.59 18.38
CA VAL A 415 -18.33 3.78 19.26
C VAL A 415 -18.20 2.65 20.28
N GLY A 416 -19.31 2.26 20.92
CA GLY A 416 -19.30 1.20 21.95
C GLY A 416 -18.77 -0.13 21.42
N ALA A 417 -19.21 -0.55 20.24
CA ALA A 417 -18.77 -1.80 19.61
C ALA A 417 -17.29 -1.76 19.24
N VAL A 418 -16.80 -0.64 18.73
CA VAL A 418 -15.39 -0.44 18.34
C VAL A 418 -14.47 -0.48 19.56
N VAL A 419 -14.82 0.25 20.63
CA VAL A 419 -14.03 0.31 21.87
C VAL A 419 -13.95 -1.06 22.55
N GLU A 420 -15.07 -1.80 22.62
CA GLU A 420 -15.09 -3.16 23.18
C GLU A 420 -14.15 -4.09 22.41
N LYS A 421 -14.21 -4.09 21.09
CA LYS A 421 -13.40 -4.96 20.22
C LYS A 421 -11.92 -4.67 20.31
N LEU A 422 -11.52 -3.40 20.26
CA LEU A 422 -10.10 -3.01 20.38
C LEU A 422 -9.55 -3.30 21.78
N GLY A 423 -10.35 -3.14 22.82
CA GLY A 423 -9.97 -3.54 24.17
C GLY A 423 -9.70 -5.04 24.31
N GLN A 424 -10.53 -5.91 23.67
CA GLN A 424 -10.30 -7.36 23.62
C GLN A 424 -9.00 -7.71 22.87
N ARG A 425 -8.60 -6.89 21.91
CA ARG A 425 -7.38 -7.02 21.09
C ARG A 425 -6.13 -6.35 21.70
N LYS A 426 -6.13 -6.04 23.02
CA LYS A 426 -5.01 -5.41 23.73
C LYS A 426 -4.69 -3.99 23.28
N GLY A 427 -5.65 -3.27 22.71
CA GLY A 427 -5.51 -1.86 22.41
C GLY A 427 -5.66 -1.01 23.67
N ASP A 428 -4.77 -0.02 23.81
CA ASP A 428 -4.87 1.02 24.83
C ASP A 428 -5.50 2.26 24.20
N LEU A 429 -6.62 2.70 24.75
CA LEU A 429 -7.28 3.94 24.34
C LEU A 429 -6.41 5.12 24.76
N LEU A 430 -6.00 5.94 23.81
CA LEU A 430 -5.20 7.14 24.03
C LEU A 430 -6.10 8.35 24.19
N GLU A 431 -6.99 8.57 23.19
CA GLU A 431 -7.83 9.76 23.14
C GLU A 431 -9.19 9.45 22.49
N MET A 432 -10.21 10.23 22.85
CA MET A 432 -11.54 10.12 22.26
C MET A 432 -12.21 11.50 22.23
N ASN A 433 -12.36 12.05 21.03
CA ASN A 433 -12.84 13.41 20.81
C ASN A 433 -14.08 13.42 19.90
N PRO A 434 -15.15 14.15 20.27
CA PRO A 434 -16.31 14.31 19.39
C PRO A 434 -15.98 15.27 18.24
N ILE A 435 -16.35 14.89 17.02
CA ILE A 435 -16.27 15.74 15.82
C ILE A 435 -17.66 15.74 15.17
N GLY A 436 -18.43 16.75 15.44
CA GLY A 436 -19.81 16.84 14.95
C GLY A 436 -20.67 15.64 15.37
N SER A 437 -21.17 14.86 14.42
CA SER A 437 -21.94 13.61 14.65
C SER A 437 -21.07 12.36 14.79
N ARG A 438 -19.75 12.50 14.65
CA ARG A 438 -18.79 11.41 14.69
C ARG A 438 -17.90 11.50 15.93
N MET A 439 -17.19 10.43 16.22
CA MET A 439 -16.21 10.35 17.30
C MET A 439 -14.86 9.95 16.69
N ARG A 440 -13.83 10.74 16.96
CA ARG A 440 -12.44 10.36 16.69
C ARG A 440 -11.87 9.64 17.89
N ILE A 441 -11.31 8.47 17.65
CA ILE A 441 -10.79 7.59 18.70
C ILE A 441 -9.35 7.21 18.32
N GLU A 442 -8.44 7.36 19.27
CA GLU A 442 -7.03 7.03 19.07
C GLU A 442 -6.61 5.88 19.99
N TYR A 443 -5.92 4.90 19.42
CA TYR A 443 -5.44 3.71 20.11
C TYR A 443 -3.96 3.45 19.84
N SER A 444 -3.26 2.91 20.86
CA SER A 444 -1.99 2.21 20.69
C SER A 444 -2.23 0.71 20.82
N ILE A 445 -1.95 -0.06 19.77
CA ILE A 445 -2.26 -1.48 19.70
C ILE A 445 -1.12 -2.27 19.03
N PRO A 446 -0.83 -3.52 19.48
CA PRO A 446 0.14 -4.37 18.79
C PRO A 446 -0.29 -4.64 17.34
N SER A 447 0.63 -4.51 16.37
CA SER A 447 0.34 -4.71 14.93
C SER A 447 -0.33 -6.06 14.67
N ARG A 448 0.12 -7.14 15.36
CA ARG A 448 -0.49 -8.47 15.24
C ARG A 448 -1.97 -8.50 15.64
N CYS A 449 -2.41 -7.60 16.52
CA CYS A 449 -3.79 -7.56 17.02
C CYS A 449 -4.74 -6.82 16.06
N LEU A 450 -4.22 -6.20 15.00
CA LEU A 450 -5.01 -5.59 13.94
C LEU A 450 -5.31 -6.53 12.77
N PHE A 451 -4.64 -7.69 12.69
CA PHE A 451 -4.91 -8.66 11.64
C PHE A 451 -6.39 -9.05 11.66
N GLY A 452 -7.05 -8.95 10.48
CA GLY A 452 -8.48 -9.20 10.33
C GLY A 452 -9.43 -8.19 10.99
N TYR A 453 -8.91 -7.16 11.65
CA TYR A 453 -9.76 -6.18 12.31
C TYR A 453 -10.44 -5.22 11.33
N ARG A 454 -9.81 -4.91 10.20
CA ARG A 454 -10.35 -3.98 9.21
C ARG A 454 -11.72 -4.43 8.68
N SER A 455 -11.84 -5.69 8.32
CA SER A 455 -13.10 -6.28 7.83
C SER A 455 -14.16 -6.31 8.92
N GLU A 456 -13.77 -6.66 10.16
CA GLU A 456 -14.65 -6.64 11.33
C GLU A 456 -15.13 -5.21 11.65
N PHE A 457 -14.23 -4.24 11.59
CA PHE A 457 -14.51 -2.82 11.81
C PHE A 457 -15.50 -2.26 10.80
N LEU A 458 -15.29 -2.51 9.51
CA LEU A 458 -16.21 -2.07 8.45
C LEU A 458 -17.60 -2.71 8.63
N THR A 459 -17.65 -3.97 9.00
CA THR A 459 -18.93 -4.65 9.28
C THR A 459 -19.61 -4.04 10.51
N ALA A 460 -18.89 -3.78 11.60
CA ALA A 460 -19.43 -3.21 12.82
C ALA A 460 -19.91 -1.76 12.67
N THR A 461 -19.34 -1.02 11.72
CA THR A 461 -19.70 0.36 11.41
C THR A 461 -20.55 0.51 10.14
N HIS A 462 -21.09 -0.61 9.60
CA HIS A 462 -21.86 -0.65 8.35
C HIS A 462 -21.18 0.02 7.15
N GLY A 463 -19.84 0.01 7.13
CA GLY A 463 -19.01 0.66 6.11
C GLY A 463 -18.77 2.16 6.30
N GLU A 464 -19.35 2.77 7.33
CA GLU A 464 -19.23 4.22 7.59
C GLU A 464 -18.00 4.59 8.43
N GLY A 465 -17.35 3.61 9.07
CA GLY A 465 -16.14 3.82 9.87
C GLY A 465 -14.91 4.01 8.99
N ILE A 466 -14.03 4.90 9.40
CA ILE A 466 -12.74 5.15 8.75
C ILE A 466 -11.64 4.76 9.74
N MET A 467 -10.67 3.97 9.29
CA MET A 467 -9.55 3.50 10.11
C MET A 467 -8.23 3.81 9.40
N ASN A 468 -7.34 4.46 10.12
CA ASN A 468 -5.96 4.71 9.72
C ASN A 468 -5.01 4.13 10.75
N THR A 469 -3.89 3.55 10.32
CA THR A 469 -2.87 2.95 11.18
C THR A 469 -1.50 3.46 10.80
N ILE A 470 -0.67 3.78 11.79
CA ILE A 470 0.70 4.25 11.61
C ILE A 470 1.59 3.49 12.57
N PHE A 471 2.71 2.95 12.07
CA PHE A 471 3.69 2.29 12.90
C PHE A 471 4.27 3.25 13.96
N ASP A 472 4.18 2.86 15.24
CA ASP A 472 4.54 3.66 16.43
C ASP A 472 5.67 3.04 17.26
N GLY A 473 6.60 2.34 16.60
CA GLY A 473 7.77 1.78 17.27
C GLY A 473 7.53 0.40 17.89
N TYR A 474 8.35 0.06 18.89
CA TYR A 474 8.33 -1.24 19.56
C TYR A 474 8.07 -1.07 21.06
N GLN A 475 7.18 -1.89 21.61
CA GLN A 475 6.90 -1.95 23.05
C GLN A 475 6.97 -3.40 23.56
N PRO A 476 7.11 -3.60 24.88
CA PRO A 476 7.13 -4.94 25.48
C PRO A 476 5.93 -5.78 25.07
N TYR A 477 6.18 -7.06 24.80
CA TYR A 477 5.15 -8.01 24.35
C TYR A 477 3.98 -8.10 25.34
N ARG A 478 2.75 -7.90 24.86
CA ARG A 478 1.51 -7.81 25.65
C ARG A 478 0.81 -9.15 25.89
N GLY A 479 1.49 -10.27 25.63
CA GLY A 479 0.92 -11.61 25.82
C GLY A 479 0.09 -12.09 24.63
N GLU A 480 -0.38 -13.33 24.70
CA GLU A 480 -1.15 -13.97 23.63
C GLU A 480 -2.56 -13.38 23.49
N VAL A 481 -3.05 -13.33 22.25
CA VAL A 481 -4.42 -12.96 21.88
C VAL A 481 -4.92 -13.98 20.87
N ILE A 482 -6.12 -14.49 21.09
CA ILE A 482 -6.79 -15.38 20.13
C ILE A 482 -7.54 -14.48 19.15
N MET A 483 -7.14 -14.55 17.87
CA MET A 483 -7.70 -13.70 16.83
C MET A 483 -8.91 -14.35 16.14
N ARG A 484 -8.89 -15.65 15.97
CA ARG A 484 -9.96 -16.42 15.32
C ARG A 484 -10.55 -17.43 16.28
N PHE A 485 -11.87 -17.38 16.48
CA PHE A 485 -12.65 -18.26 17.35
C PHE A 485 -13.41 -19.34 16.57
N THR A 486 -13.23 -19.39 15.25
CA THR A 486 -13.90 -20.31 14.33
C THR A 486 -12.92 -21.35 13.80
N GLY A 487 -13.40 -22.54 13.48
CA GLY A 487 -12.62 -23.60 12.85
C GLY A 487 -12.81 -23.64 11.33
N SER A 488 -12.20 -24.64 10.69
CA SER A 488 -12.30 -24.87 9.26
C SER A 488 -13.10 -26.13 8.92
N LEU A 489 -13.92 -26.07 7.88
CA LEU A 489 -14.49 -27.25 7.23
C LEU A 489 -13.49 -27.73 6.18
N VAL A 490 -12.89 -28.89 6.40
CA VAL A 490 -11.78 -29.42 5.60
C VAL A 490 -12.23 -30.61 4.77
N ALA A 491 -11.99 -30.57 3.45
CA ALA A 491 -12.33 -31.68 2.57
C ALA A 491 -11.56 -32.96 2.96
N SER A 492 -12.26 -34.08 3.11
CA SER A 492 -11.71 -35.40 3.45
C SER A 492 -11.36 -36.23 2.22
N GLU A 493 -11.78 -35.86 1.05
CA GLU A 493 -11.57 -36.59 -0.20
C GLU A 493 -11.35 -35.62 -1.36
N ALA A 494 -10.63 -36.09 -2.37
CA ALA A 494 -10.48 -35.39 -3.63
C ALA A 494 -11.67 -35.71 -4.57
N GLY A 495 -12.13 -34.70 -5.30
CA GLY A 495 -13.22 -34.88 -6.26
C GLY A 495 -13.83 -33.56 -6.70
N GLU A 496 -15.02 -33.63 -7.26
CA GLU A 496 -15.84 -32.48 -7.64
C GLU A 496 -17.02 -32.35 -6.68
N THR A 497 -17.25 -31.14 -6.14
CA THR A 497 -18.33 -30.87 -5.21
C THR A 497 -19.69 -31.11 -5.85
N THR A 498 -20.61 -31.74 -5.11
CA THR A 498 -21.97 -32.00 -5.57
C THR A 498 -22.99 -31.14 -4.80
N ARG A 499 -24.11 -30.82 -5.40
CA ARG A 499 -25.20 -30.12 -4.69
C ARG A 499 -25.62 -30.85 -3.41
N TYR A 500 -25.69 -32.18 -3.45
CA TYR A 500 -26.05 -32.99 -2.31
C TYR A 500 -24.98 -32.97 -1.21
N GLY A 501 -23.71 -33.07 -1.59
CA GLY A 501 -22.59 -32.97 -0.64
C GLY A 501 -22.53 -31.61 0.05
N LEU A 502 -22.66 -30.53 -0.73
CA LEU A 502 -22.68 -29.16 -0.20
C LEU A 502 -23.90 -28.89 0.69
N PHE A 503 -25.10 -29.37 0.31
CA PHE A 503 -26.31 -29.21 1.12
C PHE A 503 -26.13 -29.82 2.52
N ASN A 504 -25.54 -31.01 2.62
CA ASN A 504 -25.27 -31.64 3.92
C ASN A 504 -24.13 -30.95 4.68
N THR A 505 -23.21 -30.29 3.97
CA THR A 505 -22.05 -29.63 4.62
C THR A 505 -22.42 -28.23 5.12
N GLN A 506 -23.29 -27.50 4.42
CA GLN A 506 -23.70 -26.14 4.83
C GLN A 506 -24.43 -26.07 6.18
N GLU A 507 -24.99 -27.20 6.68
CA GLU A 507 -25.54 -27.28 8.03
C GLU A 507 -24.47 -27.12 9.11
N ARG A 508 -23.19 -27.29 8.77
CA ARG A 508 -22.06 -27.21 9.70
C ARG A 508 -21.35 -25.85 9.67
N GLY A 509 -21.67 -25.00 8.69
CA GLY A 509 -21.07 -23.67 8.58
C GLY A 509 -21.15 -23.07 7.18
N ASN A 510 -20.49 -21.94 6.99
CA ASN A 510 -20.48 -21.20 5.75
C ASN A 510 -19.53 -21.86 4.74
N MET A 511 -19.97 -21.99 3.50
CA MET A 511 -19.18 -22.61 2.42
C MET A 511 -18.36 -21.58 1.66
N PHE A 512 -17.16 -21.97 1.21
CA PHE A 512 -16.28 -21.16 0.37
C PHE A 512 -16.25 -21.63 -1.10
N VAL A 513 -16.85 -22.79 -1.36
CA VAL A 513 -16.88 -23.42 -2.67
C VAL A 513 -18.33 -23.67 -3.14
N GLY A 514 -18.56 -23.45 -4.42
CA GLY A 514 -19.86 -23.77 -5.06
C GLY A 514 -19.93 -25.20 -5.60
N PRO A 515 -21.09 -25.58 -6.20
CA PRO A 515 -21.23 -26.87 -6.89
C PRO A 515 -20.29 -26.97 -8.10
N GLN A 516 -19.89 -28.21 -8.43
CA GLN A 516 -18.98 -28.51 -9.56
C GLN A 516 -17.58 -27.88 -9.43
N THR A 517 -17.16 -27.58 -8.19
CA THR A 517 -15.81 -27.07 -7.91
C THR A 517 -14.90 -28.27 -7.60
N PRO A 518 -13.75 -28.40 -8.27
CA PRO A 518 -12.76 -29.41 -7.92
C PRO A 518 -12.13 -29.10 -6.56
N VAL A 519 -12.03 -30.12 -5.72
CA VAL A 519 -11.43 -30.05 -4.40
C VAL A 519 -10.50 -31.22 -4.16
N TYR A 520 -9.57 -31.07 -3.23
CA TYR A 520 -8.66 -32.14 -2.82
C TYR A 520 -8.67 -32.32 -1.29
N GLU A 521 -8.19 -33.44 -0.81
CA GLU A 521 -8.07 -33.71 0.62
C GLU A 521 -7.18 -32.67 1.30
N GLY A 522 -7.65 -32.11 2.42
CA GLY A 522 -6.94 -31.05 3.12
C GLY A 522 -7.26 -29.63 2.65
N MET A 523 -8.00 -29.45 1.55
CA MET A 523 -8.52 -28.15 1.11
C MET A 523 -9.60 -27.65 2.07
N ILE A 524 -9.55 -26.38 2.46
CA ILE A 524 -10.56 -25.74 3.29
C ILE A 524 -11.71 -25.32 2.38
N VAL A 525 -12.90 -25.84 2.64
CA VAL A 525 -14.10 -25.64 1.83
C VAL A 525 -15.18 -24.82 2.51
N GLY A 526 -14.94 -24.43 3.76
CA GLY A 526 -15.85 -23.61 4.52
C GLY A 526 -15.33 -23.29 5.91
N GLU A 527 -16.09 -22.47 6.64
CA GLU A 527 -15.85 -22.06 8.03
C GLU A 527 -16.78 -22.81 8.97
N ASN A 528 -16.24 -23.34 10.06
CA ASN A 528 -17.03 -23.90 11.15
C ASN A 528 -17.25 -22.83 12.24
N PRO A 529 -18.49 -22.54 12.65
CA PRO A 529 -18.77 -21.59 13.74
C PRO A 529 -18.12 -21.96 15.08
N LYS A 530 -17.72 -23.22 15.27
CA LYS A 530 -16.99 -23.69 16.44
C LYS A 530 -15.49 -23.67 16.20
N ASN A 531 -14.73 -23.57 17.27
CA ASN A 531 -13.26 -23.48 17.22
C ASN A 531 -12.55 -24.80 16.84
N ASP A 532 -13.25 -25.82 16.39
CA ASP A 532 -12.67 -27.11 15.98
C ASP A 532 -12.78 -27.30 14.46
N ASP A 533 -11.72 -27.81 13.84
CA ASP A 533 -11.76 -28.23 12.44
C ASP A 533 -12.58 -29.50 12.27
N ILE A 534 -13.40 -29.54 11.23
CA ILE A 534 -14.25 -30.68 10.90
C ILE A 534 -13.92 -31.18 9.49
N ALA A 535 -13.58 -32.48 9.40
CA ALA A 535 -13.47 -33.15 8.11
C ALA A 535 -14.87 -33.37 7.51
N VAL A 536 -15.08 -32.93 6.27
CA VAL A 536 -16.33 -33.00 5.53
C VAL A 536 -16.13 -33.59 4.15
N ASN A 537 -17.17 -34.23 3.62
CA ASN A 537 -17.14 -34.74 2.24
C ASN A 537 -18.12 -33.96 1.34
N PRO A 538 -17.67 -32.86 0.69
CA PRO A 538 -18.51 -32.08 -0.21
C PRO A 538 -18.75 -32.76 -1.58
N CYS A 539 -18.03 -33.85 -1.89
CA CYS A 539 -18.12 -34.62 -3.14
C CYS A 539 -19.16 -35.74 -3.09
N LYS A 540 -19.81 -35.94 -1.92
CA LYS A 540 -20.75 -37.03 -1.69
C LYS A 540 -21.93 -36.97 -2.67
N LYS A 541 -22.13 -38.04 -3.44
CA LYS A 541 -23.27 -38.19 -4.36
C LYS A 541 -24.48 -38.75 -3.65
N LYS A 542 -25.68 -38.33 -4.05
CA LYS A 542 -26.92 -38.92 -3.57
C LYS A 542 -27.00 -40.36 -4.09
N GLN A 543 -27.15 -41.32 -3.19
CA GLN A 543 -27.42 -42.70 -3.61
C GLN A 543 -28.82 -42.80 -4.20
N LEU A 544 -28.90 -43.25 -5.44
CA LEU A 544 -30.17 -43.52 -6.11
C LEU A 544 -30.76 -44.83 -5.53
N THR A 545 -31.76 -44.70 -4.68
CA THR A 545 -32.59 -45.85 -4.25
C THR A 545 -33.74 -46.00 -5.21
N ALA A 546 -34.01 -47.24 -5.66
CA ALA A 546 -34.96 -47.57 -6.72
C ALA A 546 -36.45 -47.31 -6.40
N ILE A 547 -36.79 -46.66 -5.29
CA ILE A 547 -38.17 -46.53 -4.77
C ILE A 547 -38.57 -45.04 -4.55
N ARG A 548 -38.08 -44.10 -5.35
CA ARG A 548 -38.63 -42.73 -5.30
C ARG A 548 -39.04 -42.27 -6.66
N SER A 549 -40.36 -41.93 -6.79
CA SER A 549 -40.92 -41.25 -7.94
C SER A 549 -40.07 -40.04 -8.37
N ALA A 550 -39.86 -39.88 -9.66
CA ALA A 550 -39.06 -38.81 -10.28
C ALA A 550 -39.60 -37.38 -10.02
N GLY A 551 -40.60 -37.21 -9.14
CA GLY A 551 -41.26 -35.94 -8.83
C GLY A 551 -40.84 -35.23 -7.53
N ALA A 552 -39.99 -35.84 -6.70
CA ALA A 552 -39.61 -35.27 -5.39
C ALA A 552 -38.13 -34.90 -5.30
N ASP A 553 -37.56 -34.31 -6.32
CA ASP A 553 -36.33 -33.50 -6.12
C ASP A 553 -36.76 -32.16 -5.52
N GLU A 554 -36.95 -32.16 -4.19
CA GLU A 554 -36.91 -30.91 -3.41
C GLU A 554 -35.71 -30.11 -3.92
N LYS A 555 -35.97 -28.88 -4.37
CA LYS A 555 -34.87 -27.96 -4.75
C LYS A 555 -33.96 -27.80 -3.55
N LEU A 556 -32.79 -28.47 -3.57
CA LEU A 556 -31.75 -28.28 -2.57
C LEU A 556 -31.28 -26.82 -2.67
N LEU A 557 -31.74 -25.99 -1.72
CA LEU A 557 -31.34 -24.60 -1.64
C LEU A 557 -29.93 -24.56 -1.01
N LEU A 558 -28.98 -24.04 -1.78
CA LEU A 558 -27.62 -23.76 -1.32
C LEU A 558 -27.49 -22.28 -1.01
N THR A 559 -26.88 -21.95 0.11
CA THR A 559 -26.43 -20.59 0.40
C THR A 559 -25.31 -20.24 -0.57
N PRO A 560 -25.24 -18.99 -1.08
CA PRO A 560 -24.11 -18.56 -1.90
C PRO A 560 -22.80 -18.76 -1.15
N PRO A 561 -21.74 -19.27 -1.79
CA PRO A 561 -20.44 -19.41 -1.15
C PRO A 561 -19.81 -18.04 -0.89
N ILE A 562 -19.04 -17.92 0.19
CA ILE A 562 -18.19 -16.77 0.45
C ILE A 562 -16.96 -16.92 -0.45
N VAL A 563 -16.71 -15.92 -1.31
CA VAL A 563 -15.53 -15.86 -2.17
C VAL A 563 -14.57 -14.84 -1.58
N PHE A 564 -13.44 -15.30 -1.10
CA PHE A 564 -12.42 -14.43 -0.51
C PHE A 564 -11.60 -13.68 -1.58
N SER A 565 -11.37 -12.40 -1.33
CA SER A 565 -10.22 -11.67 -1.89
C SER A 565 -8.92 -12.23 -1.32
N LEU A 566 -7.78 -11.79 -1.86
CA LEU A 566 -6.48 -12.20 -1.31
C LEU A 566 -6.30 -11.72 0.13
N GLU A 567 -6.69 -10.49 0.40
CA GLU A 567 -6.61 -9.87 1.73
C GLU A 567 -7.46 -10.62 2.75
N GLU A 568 -8.73 -10.89 2.43
CA GLU A 568 -9.63 -11.67 3.29
C GLU A 568 -9.11 -13.09 3.53
N ALA A 569 -8.44 -13.68 2.52
CA ALA A 569 -7.81 -14.99 2.66
C ALA A 569 -6.60 -14.94 3.63
N ILE A 570 -5.78 -13.89 3.56
CA ILE A 570 -4.66 -13.64 4.48
C ILE A 570 -5.15 -13.45 5.91
N GLU A 571 -6.21 -12.66 6.09
CA GLU A 571 -6.84 -12.42 7.40
C GLU A 571 -7.46 -13.68 8.00
N PHE A 572 -7.99 -14.58 7.16
CA PHE A 572 -8.72 -15.77 7.61
C PHE A 572 -7.80 -16.89 8.12
N ILE A 573 -6.65 -17.14 7.49
CA ILE A 573 -5.81 -18.30 7.76
C ILE A 573 -5.12 -18.23 9.13
N THR A 574 -4.91 -19.41 9.73
CA THR A 574 -4.16 -19.60 10.97
C THR A 574 -2.80 -20.26 10.72
N ASP A 575 -2.02 -20.46 11.79
CA ASP A 575 -0.65 -20.99 11.70
C ASP A 575 -0.51 -22.36 11.04
N ASP A 576 -1.55 -23.19 11.05
CA ASP A 576 -1.57 -24.52 10.44
C ASP A 576 -2.22 -24.53 9.04
N GLU A 577 -2.53 -23.36 8.52
CA GLU A 577 -3.17 -23.15 7.22
C GLU A 577 -2.24 -22.42 6.23
N LEU A 578 -2.52 -22.57 4.95
CA LEU A 578 -1.83 -21.91 3.86
C LEU A 578 -2.83 -21.39 2.83
N ILE A 579 -2.45 -20.32 2.15
CA ILE A 579 -3.13 -19.84 0.95
C ILE A 579 -2.40 -20.42 -0.27
N GLU A 580 -3.12 -21.13 -1.12
CA GLU A 580 -2.66 -21.51 -2.45
C GLU A 580 -3.06 -20.41 -3.43
N VAL A 581 -2.07 -19.69 -3.93
CA VAL A 581 -2.23 -18.58 -4.88
C VAL A 581 -1.85 -19.05 -6.27
N THR A 582 -2.78 -18.91 -7.21
CA THR A 582 -2.56 -19.23 -8.62
C THR A 582 -3.10 -18.10 -9.50
N PRO A 583 -2.74 -18.00 -10.78
CA PRO A 583 -3.26 -16.96 -11.67
C PRO A 583 -4.80 -16.90 -11.75
N LYS A 584 -5.48 -18.04 -11.55
CA LYS A 584 -6.94 -18.13 -11.70
C LYS A 584 -7.70 -18.28 -10.39
N SER A 585 -7.03 -18.76 -9.32
CA SER A 585 -7.71 -19.18 -8.10
C SER A 585 -6.93 -18.80 -6.85
N ILE A 586 -7.66 -18.47 -5.78
CA ILE A 586 -7.17 -18.38 -4.41
C ILE A 586 -7.88 -19.49 -3.64
N ARG A 587 -7.11 -20.42 -3.06
CA ARG A 587 -7.64 -21.55 -2.30
C ARG A 587 -6.99 -21.59 -0.93
N LEU A 588 -7.76 -22.00 0.06
CA LEU A 588 -7.26 -22.21 1.41
C LEU A 588 -7.03 -23.70 1.64
N ARG A 589 -5.96 -24.05 2.33
CA ARG A 589 -5.65 -25.44 2.64
C ARG A 589 -4.94 -25.59 3.98
N LYS A 590 -5.02 -26.78 4.54
CA LYS A 590 -4.18 -27.14 5.68
C LYS A 590 -2.74 -27.42 5.24
N LYS A 591 -1.75 -27.16 6.11
CA LYS A 591 -0.35 -27.54 5.88
C LYS A 591 -0.20 -29.05 5.72
N ILE A 592 -0.86 -29.83 6.57
CA ILE A 592 -0.92 -31.29 6.49
C ILE A 592 -2.20 -31.66 5.75
N LEU A 593 -2.09 -32.12 4.50
CA LEU A 593 -3.24 -32.44 3.66
C LEU A 593 -3.95 -33.71 4.12
N ASP A 594 -3.19 -34.78 4.47
CA ASP A 594 -3.72 -36.06 4.91
C ASP A 594 -4.46 -35.92 6.25
N THR A 595 -5.71 -36.35 6.28
CA THR A 595 -6.61 -36.21 7.44
C THR A 595 -6.13 -37.00 8.66
N GLU A 596 -5.58 -38.21 8.48
CA GLU A 596 -5.10 -39.02 9.60
C GLU A 596 -3.82 -38.44 10.21
N LEU A 597 -2.87 -38.01 9.36
CA LEU A 597 -1.64 -37.37 9.82
C LEU A 597 -1.94 -36.07 10.56
N ARG A 598 -2.88 -35.26 10.07
CA ARG A 598 -3.32 -34.03 10.71
C ARG A 598 -3.91 -34.30 12.10
N MET A 599 -4.82 -35.29 12.21
CA MET A 599 -5.39 -35.70 13.48
C MET A 599 -4.33 -36.17 14.49
N LYS A 600 -3.34 -36.95 14.04
CA LYS A 600 -2.21 -37.39 14.87
C LYS A 600 -1.37 -36.20 15.35
N ALA A 601 -1.07 -35.24 14.49
CA ALA A 601 -0.33 -34.04 14.83
C ALA A 601 -1.08 -33.19 15.87
N MET A 602 -2.39 -32.96 15.70
CA MET A 602 -3.24 -32.25 16.68
C MET A 602 -3.24 -32.94 18.04
N MET A 603 -3.40 -34.29 18.09
CA MET A 603 -3.37 -35.03 19.33
C MET A 603 -2.02 -34.94 20.05
N LYS A 604 -0.93 -34.92 19.28
CA LYS A 604 0.42 -34.75 19.83
C LYS A 604 0.58 -33.35 20.45
N ALA A 605 0.21 -32.30 19.72
CA ALA A 605 0.27 -30.92 20.21
C ALA A 605 -0.58 -30.69 21.48
N ARG A 606 -1.82 -31.24 21.55
CA ARG A 606 -2.66 -31.18 22.75
C ARG A 606 -2.02 -31.90 23.96
N ARG A 607 -1.32 -33.03 23.75
CA ARG A 607 -0.60 -33.73 24.82
C ARG A 607 0.63 -32.96 25.32
N GLU A 608 1.31 -32.25 24.43
CA GLU A 608 2.46 -31.43 24.80
C GLU A 608 2.02 -30.17 25.56
N ALA A 609 0.96 -29.50 25.12
CA ALA A 609 0.37 -28.37 25.82
C ALA A 609 -0.18 -28.71 27.20
N ALA A 610 -0.68 -29.96 27.41
CA ALA A 610 -1.15 -30.43 28.72
C ALA A 610 -0.02 -30.82 29.70
N LYS A 611 1.23 -30.86 29.25
CA LYS A 611 2.42 -31.17 30.06
C LYS A 611 3.18 -29.93 30.54
N ASN A 612 2.95 -28.80 29.90
CA ASN A 612 3.44 -27.47 30.26
C ASN A 612 2.37 -26.72 31.09
#